data_a80381fac9d8405b97ebbc671f29c4b6
#
_entry.id   a80381fac9d8405b97ebbc671f29c4b6
#
_cell.length_a   1.000
_cell.length_b   1.000
_cell.length_c   1.000
_cell.angle_alpha   90.00
_cell.angle_beta   90.00
_cell.angle_gamma   90.00
#
_symmetry.space_group_name_H-M   'P 1'
#
loop_
_entity.id
_entity.type
_entity.pdbx_description
1 polymer ?
#
loop_
_entity_poly.entity_id
_entity_poly.type
_entity_poly.pdbx_seq_one_letter_code
_entity_poly.pdbx_strand_id
1 'polypeptide(L)'
;MDETEGTIPPTEGVVATTETSSLIASNRVEGTKVYGRDGDKIGTVHNFMVNKRTGQVAYVVISTGGFLGLGQAYHPLPWSAFTYDEEQGGYVVKLDKRMLDGSPSFRLDNAPVFDDAYGRRITDYFSGSI
;
A
#
# COMPACT_ATOMS: atom_id res chain seq x y z
N MET A 1 6.34 26.85 -13.88
CA MET A 1 6.25 26.78 -14.14
C MET A 1 6.12 26.74 -14.59
N ASP A 2 5.80 26.65 -14.47
CA ASP A 2 5.46 26.66 -14.85
C ASP A 2 5.09 26.59 -15.09
N GLU A 3 4.89 26.60 -14.96
CA GLU A 3 4.39 26.69 -15.12
C GLU A 3 3.82 26.69 -15.52
N THR A 4 3.53 26.80 -15.83
CA THR A 4 2.88 26.92 -16.16
C THR A 4 2.47 26.90 -16.52
N GLU A 5 2.60 26.79 -16.53
CA GLU A 5 2.12 26.86 -16.60
C GLU A 5 1.46 26.87 -16.75
N GLY A 6 1.34 26.81 -16.67
CA GLY A 6 0.65 26.97 -16.45
C GLY A 6 -0.41 26.86 -16.46
N THR A 7 -0.64 26.96 -16.62
CA THR A 7 -1.86 27.02 -16.67
C THR A 7 -2.66 25.97 -16.99
N ILE A 8 -2.78 25.26 -16.30
CA ILE A 8 -3.58 24.17 -16.38
C ILE A 8 -4.88 24.52 -15.95
N PRO A 9 -5.81 24.21 -16.66
CA PRO A 9 -7.11 24.19 -16.12
C PRO A 9 -7.08 23.16 -15.07
N PRO A 10 -7.17 23.53 -13.91
CA PRO A 10 -7.19 22.55 -12.92
C PRO A 10 -8.48 21.87 -13.01
N THR A 11 -8.40 20.74 -13.41
CA THR A 11 -9.40 19.85 -13.04
C THR A 11 -9.28 19.75 -11.58
N GLU A 12 -10.34 19.93 -10.91
CA GLU A 12 -10.38 19.87 -9.48
C GLU A 12 -9.65 18.69 -8.93
N GLY A 13 -8.73 18.95 -8.05
CA GLY A 13 -7.97 17.91 -7.40
C GLY A 13 -6.88 17.28 -8.24
N VAL A 14 -6.68 17.75 -9.45
CA VAL A 14 -5.61 17.22 -10.26
C VAL A 14 -4.40 18.09 -10.08
N VAL A 15 -3.38 17.53 -9.49
CA VAL A 15 -2.08 18.13 -9.45
C VAL A 15 -1.18 17.25 -10.29
N ALA A 16 0.09 17.56 -10.35
CA ALA A 16 1.02 16.82 -11.17
C ALA A 16 1.11 15.37 -10.69
N THR A 17 0.31 14.50 -11.29
CA THR A 17 0.26 13.09 -10.91
C THR A 17 0.74 12.18 -12.03
N THR A 18 1.29 12.73 -13.09
CA THR A 18 1.81 11.92 -14.19
C THR A 18 3.02 11.15 -13.69
N GLU A 19 2.92 9.82 -13.74
CA GLU A 19 4.04 9.02 -13.26
C GLU A 19 5.15 8.94 -14.30
N THR A 20 6.35 8.73 -13.82
CA THR A 20 7.52 8.52 -14.66
C THR A 20 7.97 7.08 -14.50
N SER A 21 9.15 6.75 -15.03
CA SER A 21 9.69 5.40 -14.85
C SER A 21 10.05 5.11 -13.39
N SER A 22 10.23 6.13 -12.57
CA SER A 22 10.66 5.93 -11.18
C SER A 22 9.79 6.63 -10.14
N LEU A 23 8.93 7.56 -10.55
CA LEU A 23 8.14 8.34 -9.59
C LEU A 23 6.66 8.21 -9.89
N ILE A 24 5.90 8.07 -8.82
CA ILE A 24 4.45 8.02 -8.90
C ILE A 24 3.87 8.77 -7.69
N ALA A 25 2.80 9.50 -7.92
CA ALA A 25 2.15 10.22 -6.83
C ALA A 25 1.50 9.23 -5.85
N SER A 26 1.58 9.52 -4.56
CA SER A 26 1.08 8.61 -3.54
C SER A 26 -0.41 8.30 -3.71
N ASN A 27 -1.20 9.29 -4.12
CA ASN A 27 -2.63 9.08 -4.30
C ASN A 27 -2.94 8.23 -5.55
N ARG A 28 -1.96 8.01 -6.42
CA ARG A 28 -2.11 7.09 -7.55
C ARG A 28 -1.78 5.67 -7.15
N VAL A 29 -1.03 5.49 -6.06
CA VAL A 29 -0.71 4.16 -5.57
C VAL A 29 -1.86 3.59 -4.74
N GLU A 30 -2.58 4.44 -4.04
CA GLU A 30 -3.76 4.01 -3.29
C GLU A 30 -4.80 3.45 -4.25
N GLY A 31 -5.37 2.32 -3.89
CA GLY A 31 -6.30 1.60 -4.76
C GLY A 31 -5.65 0.66 -5.76
N THR A 32 -4.31 0.66 -5.84
CA THR A 32 -3.60 -0.23 -6.75
C THR A 32 -3.75 -1.67 -6.28
N LYS A 33 -3.91 -2.58 -7.24
CA LYS A 33 -4.08 -4.00 -6.94
C LYS A 33 -2.79 -4.61 -6.41
N VAL A 34 -2.93 -5.55 -5.48
CA VAL A 34 -1.82 -6.31 -4.92
C VAL A 34 -2.04 -7.79 -5.23
N TYR A 35 -1.02 -8.42 -5.80
CA TYR A 35 -1.07 -9.82 -6.21
C TYR A 35 -0.13 -10.64 -5.35
N GLY A 36 -0.56 -11.86 -5.03
CA GLY A 36 0.28 -12.80 -4.32
C GLY A 36 1.27 -13.50 -5.23
N ARG A 37 2.07 -14.36 -4.64
CA ARG A 37 3.13 -15.07 -5.38
C ARG A 37 2.60 -16.05 -6.41
N ASP A 38 1.35 -16.44 -6.32
CA ASP A 38 0.70 -17.32 -7.28
C ASP A 38 -0.07 -16.56 -8.37
N GLY A 39 0.01 -15.23 -8.36
CA GLY A 39 -0.61 -14.40 -9.38
C GLY A 39 -2.02 -13.96 -9.07
N ASP A 40 -2.62 -14.47 -8.00
CA ASP A 40 -3.98 -14.09 -7.64
C ASP A 40 -4.00 -12.73 -6.94
N LYS A 41 -5.02 -11.95 -7.21
CA LYS A 41 -5.21 -10.70 -6.49
C LYS A 41 -5.56 -11.00 -5.05
N ILE A 42 -4.83 -10.41 -4.11
CA ILE A 42 -5.04 -10.65 -2.69
C ILE A 42 -5.53 -9.41 -1.94
N GLY A 43 -5.50 -8.24 -2.57
CA GLY A 43 -5.98 -7.03 -1.92
C GLY A 43 -5.70 -5.81 -2.76
N THR A 44 -5.89 -4.64 -2.13
CA THR A 44 -5.56 -3.36 -2.75
C THR A 44 -4.81 -2.49 -1.75
N VAL A 45 -3.98 -1.59 -2.26
CA VAL A 45 -3.27 -0.65 -1.40
C VAL A 45 -4.30 0.32 -0.81
N HIS A 46 -4.34 0.39 0.51
CA HIS A 46 -5.20 1.34 1.22
C HIS A 46 -4.45 2.65 1.45
N ASN A 47 -3.30 2.59 2.10
CA ASN A 47 -2.46 3.76 2.31
C ASN A 47 -1.04 3.34 2.68
N PHE A 48 -0.19 4.33 2.93
CA PHE A 48 1.17 4.13 3.40
C PHE A 48 1.31 4.72 4.80
N MET A 49 2.20 4.11 5.58
CA MET A 49 2.71 4.73 6.79
C MET A 49 4.12 5.21 6.47
N VAL A 50 4.30 6.51 6.45
CA VAL A 50 5.53 7.14 5.99
C VAL A 50 6.29 7.68 7.20
N ASN A 51 7.59 7.43 7.23
CA ASN A 51 8.43 8.02 8.26
C ASN A 51 8.51 9.52 7.98
N LYS A 52 7.93 10.32 8.87
CA LYS A 52 7.79 11.75 8.60
C LYS A 52 9.10 12.51 8.69
N ARG A 53 10.16 11.90 9.21
CA ARG A 53 11.48 12.53 9.30
C ARG A 53 12.33 12.22 8.08
N THR A 54 12.26 10.99 7.57
CA THR A 54 13.08 10.58 6.43
C THR A 54 12.32 10.65 5.11
N GLY A 55 10.99 10.65 5.15
CA GLY A 55 10.18 10.61 3.94
C GLY A 55 10.03 9.22 3.36
N GLN A 56 10.58 8.20 4.00
CA GLN A 56 10.54 6.84 3.47
C GLN A 56 9.29 6.12 3.91
N VAL A 57 8.77 5.28 3.01
CA VAL A 57 7.63 4.43 3.31
C VAL A 57 8.10 3.31 4.24
N ALA A 58 7.48 3.20 5.40
CA ALA A 58 7.79 2.12 6.35
C ALA A 58 6.89 0.92 6.11
N TYR A 59 5.60 1.15 5.96
CA TYR A 59 4.61 0.09 5.76
C TYR A 59 3.63 0.49 4.68
N VAL A 60 3.13 -0.52 3.96
CA VAL A 60 1.98 -0.36 3.08
C VAL A 60 0.83 -1.11 3.73
N VAL A 61 -0.29 -0.44 3.92
CA VAL A 61 -1.49 -1.08 4.47
C VAL A 61 -2.34 -1.51 3.31
N ILE A 62 -2.62 -2.81 3.21
CA ILE A 62 -3.49 -3.32 2.15
C ILE A 62 -4.82 -3.72 2.75
N SER A 63 -5.88 -3.50 1.99
CA SER A 63 -7.22 -3.89 2.40
C SER A 63 -7.61 -5.18 1.69
N THR A 64 -8.28 -6.06 2.43
CA THR A 64 -8.71 -7.35 1.90
C THR A 64 -10.16 -7.60 2.28
N GLY A 65 -10.83 -8.42 1.47
CA GLY A 65 -12.19 -8.85 1.77
C GLY A 65 -13.19 -7.73 1.72
N GLY A 66 -14.32 -7.95 2.37
CA GLY A 66 -15.35 -6.95 2.47
C GLY A 66 -16.25 -6.90 1.26
N PHE A 67 -17.50 -6.56 1.50
CA PHE A 67 -18.46 -6.31 0.45
C PHE A 67 -19.07 -4.97 0.79
N LEU A 68 -19.02 -4.02 -0.14
CA LEU A 68 -19.51 -2.67 0.09
C LEU A 68 -18.85 -2.02 1.33
N GLY A 69 -17.59 -2.32 1.55
CA GLY A 69 -16.84 -1.75 2.68
C GLY A 69 -17.07 -2.44 4.00
N LEU A 70 -17.94 -3.44 4.04
CA LEU A 70 -18.22 -4.16 5.28
C LEU A 70 -17.30 -5.37 5.39
N GLY A 71 -16.77 -5.58 6.58
CA GLY A 71 -15.93 -6.75 6.83
C GLY A 71 -14.53 -6.67 6.28
N GLN A 72 -14.08 -5.50 5.82
CA GLN A 72 -12.72 -5.36 5.34
C GLN A 72 -11.73 -5.46 6.48
N ALA A 73 -10.62 -6.14 6.21
CA ALA A 73 -9.48 -6.18 7.10
C ALA A 73 -8.33 -5.40 6.47
N TYR A 74 -7.48 -4.84 7.31
CA TYR A 74 -6.37 -4.02 6.89
C TYR A 74 -5.08 -4.64 7.41
N HIS A 75 -4.14 -4.90 6.51
CA HIS A 75 -2.92 -5.62 6.82
C HIS A 75 -1.73 -4.73 6.52
N PRO A 76 -0.95 -4.33 7.53
CA PRO A 76 0.29 -3.61 7.27
C PRO A 76 1.40 -4.58 6.89
N LEU A 77 2.08 -4.29 5.80
CA LEU A 77 3.24 -5.06 5.34
C LEU A 77 4.43 -4.13 5.21
N PRO A 78 5.65 -4.62 5.48
CA PRO A 78 6.83 -3.79 5.25
C PRO A 78 6.95 -3.40 3.78
N TRP A 79 7.46 -2.22 3.52
CA TRP A 79 7.67 -1.78 2.14
C TRP A 79 8.52 -2.77 1.34
N SER A 80 9.48 -3.41 2.00
CA SER A 80 10.37 -4.37 1.35
C SER A 80 9.66 -5.59 0.79
N ALA A 81 8.40 -5.83 1.20
CA ALA A 81 7.63 -6.95 0.69
C ALA A 81 7.11 -6.72 -0.73
N PHE A 82 7.14 -5.51 -1.23
CA PHE A 82 6.44 -5.12 -2.46
C PHE A 82 7.40 -4.96 -3.61
N THR A 83 7.01 -5.46 -4.78
CA THR A 83 7.70 -5.23 -6.04
C THR A 83 6.66 -4.77 -7.05
N TYR A 84 6.92 -3.67 -7.72
CA TYR A 84 6.00 -3.19 -8.73
C TYR A 84 6.14 -4.02 -10.01
N ASP A 85 5.01 -4.42 -10.58
CA ASP A 85 4.98 -5.20 -11.81
C ASP A 85 4.22 -4.39 -12.85
N GLU A 86 4.95 -3.88 -13.82
CA GLU A 86 4.37 -3.05 -14.86
C GLU A 86 3.35 -3.80 -15.70
N GLU A 87 3.58 -5.07 -15.94
CA GLU A 87 2.68 -5.85 -16.78
C GLU A 87 1.33 -6.03 -16.13
N GLN A 88 1.30 -6.25 -14.82
CA GLN A 88 0.05 -6.40 -14.10
C GLN A 88 -0.53 -5.07 -13.67
N GLY A 89 0.27 -4.01 -13.72
CA GLY A 89 -0.18 -2.69 -13.29
C GLY A 89 -0.42 -2.60 -11.80
N GLY A 90 0.34 -3.35 -11.00
CA GLY A 90 0.17 -3.37 -9.57
C GLY A 90 1.39 -3.91 -8.87
N TYR A 91 1.24 -4.16 -7.58
CA TYR A 91 2.34 -4.68 -6.77
C TYR A 91 2.21 -6.18 -6.57
N VAL A 92 3.36 -6.85 -6.51
CA VAL A 92 3.42 -8.28 -6.23
C VAL A 92 4.13 -8.46 -4.89
N VAL A 93 3.57 -9.32 -4.04
CA VAL A 93 4.20 -9.69 -2.78
C VAL A 93 4.48 -11.19 -2.78
N LYS A 94 5.53 -11.61 -2.09
CA LYS A 94 5.95 -13.01 -2.06
C LYS A 94 5.17 -13.79 -1.00
N LEU A 95 3.87 -13.58 -0.97
CA LEU A 95 2.97 -14.21 -0.02
C LEU A 95 1.79 -14.77 -0.77
N ASP A 96 1.14 -15.76 -0.19
CA ASP A 96 -0.17 -16.18 -0.67
C ASP A 96 -1.25 -15.62 0.27
N LYS A 97 -2.50 -15.85 -0.10
CA LYS A 97 -3.61 -15.29 0.67
C LYS A 97 -3.67 -15.86 2.09
N ARG A 98 -3.30 -17.11 2.27
CA ARG A 98 -3.33 -17.73 3.60
C ARG A 98 -2.33 -17.05 4.53
N MET A 99 -1.12 -16.76 4.03
CA MET A 99 -0.11 -16.06 4.82
C MET A 99 -0.58 -14.66 5.16
N LEU A 100 -1.23 -13.99 4.22
CA LEU A 100 -1.76 -12.66 4.48
C LEU A 100 -2.87 -12.72 5.53
N ASP A 101 -3.78 -13.66 5.43
CA ASP A 101 -4.90 -13.77 6.37
C ASP A 101 -4.41 -13.99 7.80
N GLY A 102 -3.28 -14.66 7.97
CA GLY A 102 -2.70 -14.90 9.30
C GLY A 102 -1.85 -13.77 9.83
N SER A 103 -1.60 -12.74 9.03
CA SER A 103 -0.71 -11.64 9.44
C SER A 103 -1.45 -10.67 10.37
N PRO A 104 -0.71 -9.81 11.07
CA PRO A 104 -1.34 -8.77 11.88
C PRO A 104 -2.31 -7.97 11.02
N SER A 105 -3.49 -7.72 11.56
CA SER A 105 -4.53 -7.00 10.83
C SER A 105 -5.39 -6.21 11.80
N PHE A 106 -6.16 -5.30 11.26
CA PHE A 106 -7.09 -4.51 12.05
C PHE A 106 -8.29 -4.12 11.20
N ARG A 107 -9.33 -3.67 11.88
CA ARG A 107 -10.50 -3.08 11.24
C ARG A 107 -10.44 -1.58 11.52
N LEU A 108 -11.12 -0.79 10.72
CA LEU A 108 -11.04 0.66 10.88
C LEU A 108 -11.57 1.15 12.23
N ASP A 109 -12.49 0.38 12.83
CA ASP A 109 -13.04 0.77 14.12
C ASP A 109 -12.14 0.42 15.30
N ASN A 110 -11.03 -0.28 15.06
CA ASN A 110 -10.07 -0.60 16.11
C ASN A 110 -8.63 -0.48 15.61
N ALA A 111 -8.38 0.52 14.80
CA ALA A 111 -7.04 0.72 14.23
C ALA A 111 -6.02 0.92 15.35
N PRO A 112 -4.85 0.27 15.24
CA PRO A 112 -3.82 0.37 16.26
C PRO A 112 -3.01 1.65 16.11
N VAL A 113 -2.24 1.94 17.15
CA VAL A 113 -1.18 2.93 17.04
C VAL A 113 0.04 2.21 16.47
N PHE A 114 0.63 2.77 15.42
CA PHE A 114 1.82 2.17 14.80
C PHE A 114 3.06 2.57 15.60
N ASP A 115 3.13 2.06 16.82
CA ASP A 115 4.29 2.28 17.69
C ASP A 115 5.33 1.19 17.48
N ASP A 116 6.42 1.24 18.24
CA ASP A 116 7.52 0.29 18.06
C ASP A 116 7.09 -1.14 18.31
N ALA A 117 6.21 -1.36 19.29
CA ALA A 117 5.74 -2.71 19.58
C ALA A 117 4.93 -3.29 18.42
N TYR A 118 4.06 -2.48 17.84
CA TYR A 118 3.26 -2.93 16.71
C TYR A 118 4.16 -3.18 15.49
N GLY A 119 5.14 -2.31 15.26
CA GLY A 119 6.10 -2.50 14.19
C GLY A 119 6.88 -3.80 14.33
N ARG A 120 7.28 -4.16 15.56
CA ARG A 120 7.97 -5.42 15.80
C ARG A 120 7.06 -6.61 15.47
N ARG A 121 5.79 -6.54 15.81
CA ARG A 121 4.85 -7.63 15.46
C ARG A 121 4.78 -7.84 13.96
N ILE A 122 4.73 -6.76 13.21
CA ILE A 122 4.70 -6.85 11.75
C ILE A 122 6.00 -7.45 11.23
N THR A 123 7.12 -6.91 11.66
CA THR A 123 8.43 -7.36 11.22
C THR A 123 8.65 -8.83 11.55
N ASP A 124 8.30 -9.24 12.77
CA ASP A 124 8.50 -10.62 13.19
C ASP A 124 7.66 -11.59 12.37
N TYR A 125 6.44 -11.21 12.06
CA TYR A 125 5.58 -12.10 11.28
C TYR A 125 6.15 -12.33 9.89
N PHE A 126 6.66 -11.29 9.27
CA PHE A 126 7.12 -11.37 7.88
C PHE A 126 8.59 -11.72 7.74
N SER A 127 9.35 -11.77 8.84
CA SER A 127 10.76 -12.13 8.74
C SER A 127 10.89 -13.56 8.25
N GLY A 128 11.75 -13.77 7.26
CA GLY A 128 11.91 -15.08 6.65
C GLY A 128 10.93 -15.35 5.52
N SER A 129 9.91 -14.53 5.36
CA SER A 129 8.94 -14.72 4.28
C SER A 129 9.22 -13.79 3.10
N ILE A 130 9.93 -12.71 3.36
CA ILE A 130 10.19 -11.69 2.35
C ILE A 130 11.63 -11.24 2.39
#